data_1a8a0cb819e5ac11976b88c30bbad14e
#
_entry.id   1a8a0cb819e5ac11976b88c30bbad14e
#
_cell.length_a   1.000
_cell.length_b   1.000
_cell.length_c   1.000
_cell.angle_alpha   90.00
_cell.angle_beta   90.00
_cell.angle_gamma   90.00
#
_symmetry.space_group_name_H-M   'P 1'
#
loop_
_entity.id
_entity.type
_entity.pdbx_description
1 polymer ?
#
loop_
_entity_poly.entity_id
_entity_poly.type
_entity_poly.pdbx_seq_one_letter_code
_entity_poly.pdbx_strand_id
1 'polypeptide(L)'
;MAYDFNQVVDRRGSSSLKWDVKENELPMWVADMDFKAAPCIREALEKRLAQGVYGYSIEPEEWAKSYVSWWQRRHGLQMKEEELVFVTGVVPAISSAVRKFTTPGEKVAVMTPVYNIFFNSIVNNGRTPLQCQLDYKDGAYSLNFASLEAVLSDPQVSLLILCNPQNPVGKIWSKEELATIGAMARKHGVLVFSDEIHCDLTDPGKEYVPFALASEENRMNSVTAMAPTKCFNIAGIQTAAVYAANPVLRHKIWRQINTDEVGEGNVFAADAAIAAFNEGEPWLEELRAYIYENKQYVYQFVKEQLPKVHAVPQDCTYLMWLDVRAYIGEGETSKGLAQRIREKTGLYLSNGRQYRGDGDSFLRLNVACPRVTLEEGLLRLKKGLEEELS
;
A
#
# COMPACT_ATOMS: atom_id res chain seq x y z
N MET A 1 -15.42 13.60 -17.25
CA MET A 1 -14.88 13.59 -15.86
C MET A 1 -15.13 14.96 -15.25
N ALA A 2 -15.63 15.01 -14.03
CA ALA A 2 -15.85 16.28 -13.31
C ALA A 2 -14.54 16.82 -12.71
N TYR A 3 -13.53 15.95 -12.58
CA TYR A 3 -12.22 16.28 -12.00
C TYR A 3 -11.12 16.21 -13.06
N ASP A 4 -10.20 17.17 -13.04
CA ASP A 4 -9.10 17.25 -14.01
C ASP A 4 -7.83 16.59 -13.45
N PHE A 5 -7.61 15.33 -13.82
CA PHE A 5 -6.38 14.58 -13.50
C PHE A 5 -5.25 14.81 -14.53
N ASN A 6 -5.45 15.60 -15.58
CA ASN A 6 -4.40 16.00 -16.51
C ASN A 6 -3.64 17.25 -16.05
N GLN A 7 -4.15 17.95 -15.04
CA GLN A 7 -3.46 19.12 -14.49
C GLN A 7 -2.11 18.71 -13.88
N VAL A 8 -1.03 19.24 -14.45
CA VAL A 8 0.30 19.09 -13.84
C VAL A 8 0.40 20.01 -12.63
N VAL A 9 0.68 19.43 -11.47
CA VAL A 9 0.92 20.17 -10.22
C VAL A 9 2.42 20.21 -9.97
N ASP A 10 3.00 21.41 -9.97
CA ASP A 10 4.41 21.57 -9.60
C ASP A 10 4.55 21.32 -8.08
N ARG A 11 5.32 20.30 -7.73
CA ARG A 11 5.60 19.91 -6.34
C ARG A 11 7.05 20.14 -5.94
N ARG A 12 7.87 20.73 -6.83
CA ARG A 12 9.26 21.09 -6.52
C ARG A 12 9.28 22.21 -5.48
N GLY A 13 10.22 22.13 -4.55
CA GLY A 13 10.33 23.12 -3.47
C GLY A 13 9.19 23.07 -2.42
N SER A 14 8.28 22.09 -2.49
CA SER A 14 7.17 21.93 -1.55
C SER A 14 7.46 20.99 -0.37
N SER A 15 8.72 20.64 -0.12
CA SER A 15 9.15 19.64 0.86
C SER A 15 8.58 18.23 0.60
N SER A 16 8.20 17.94 -0.65
CA SER A 16 7.70 16.63 -1.05
C SER A 16 8.83 15.61 -1.12
N LEU A 17 8.76 14.53 -0.36
CA LEU A 17 9.71 13.42 -0.43
C LEU A 17 9.89 12.87 -1.86
N LYS A 18 8.80 12.77 -2.62
CA LYS A 18 8.85 12.28 -4.01
C LYS A 18 9.60 13.23 -4.92
N TRP A 19 9.40 14.54 -4.76
CA TRP A 19 9.93 15.60 -5.62
C TRP A 19 11.19 16.29 -5.07
N ASP A 20 11.79 15.76 -4.00
CA ASP A 20 13.13 16.14 -3.54
C ASP A 20 14.18 15.45 -4.42
N VAL A 21 14.29 15.93 -5.64
CA VAL A 21 15.11 15.38 -6.73
C VAL A 21 15.75 16.50 -7.53
N LYS A 22 16.78 16.18 -8.34
CA LYS A 22 17.42 17.16 -9.22
C LYS A 22 16.45 17.72 -10.26
N GLU A 23 16.74 18.90 -10.79
CA GLU A 23 15.86 19.61 -11.73
C GLU A 23 15.48 18.78 -12.97
N ASN A 24 16.43 18.03 -13.51
CA ASN A 24 16.24 17.18 -14.69
C ASN A 24 15.65 15.79 -14.38
N GLU A 25 15.42 15.46 -13.10
CA GLU A 25 14.88 14.16 -12.70
C GLU A 25 13.35 14.15 -12.69
N LEU A 26 12.77 13.01 -13.08
CA LEU A 26 11.36 12.72 -13.06
C LEU A 26 11.08 11.57 -12.07
N PRO A 27 10.50 11.87 -10.89
CA PRO A 27 10.29 10.85 -9.87
C PRO A 27 8.97 10.09 -10.09
N MET A 28 9.07 8.77 -10.25
CA MET A 28 7.92 7.85 -10.33
C MET A 28 8.10 6.67 -9.35
N TRP A 29 8.67 6.92 -8.17
CA TRP A 29 9.10 5.90 -7.21
C TRP A 29 8.26 5.83 -5.92
N VAL A 30 7.91 6.97 -5.31
CA VAL A 30 7.11 7.01 -4.07
C VAL A 30 5.66 6.67 -4.36
N ALA A 31 5.04 5.94 -3.42
CA ALA A 31 3.61 5.61 -3.47
C ALA A 31 2.74 6.76 -2.93
N ASP A 32 2.83 7.93 -3.55
CA ASP A 32 1.88 9.04 -3.49
C ASP A 32 1.51 9.47 -4.92
N MET A 33 0.47 10.28 -5.07
CA MET A 33 -0.03 10.68 -6.38
C MET A 33 0.38 12.13 -6.71
N ASP A 34 0.45 12.47 -7.99
CA ASP A 34 0.69 13.84 -8.46
C ASP A 34 -0.62 14.58 -8.78
N PHE A 35 -1.69 14.20 -8.11
CA PHE A 35 -3.01 14.85 -8.21
C PHE A 35 -3.33 15.62 -6.93
N LYS A 36 -4.11 16.70 -7.06
CA LYS A 36 -4.71 17.36 -5.90
C LYS A 36 -5.67 16.40 -5.20
N ALA A 37 -5.73 16.45 -3.87
CA ALA A 37 -6.73 15.72 -3.09
C ALA A 37 -8.16 16.15 -3.48
N ALA A 38 -9.14 15.28 -3.19
CA ALA A 38 -10.56 15.55 -3.45
C ALA A 38 -10.99 16.92 -2.91
N PRO A 39 -11.84 17.66 -3.63
CA PRO A 39 -12.29 19.00 -3.20
C PRO A 39 -12.89 19.01 -1.80
N CYS A 40 -13.76 18.06 -1.47
CA CYS A 40 -14.38 17.93 -0.15
C CYS A 40 -13.34 17.84 1.00
N ILE A 41 -12.25 17.13 0.78
CA ILE A 41 -11.16 17.05 1.77
C ILE A 41 -10.47 18.40 1.92
N ARG A 42 -10.16 19.06 0.81
CA ARG A 42 -9.51 20.38 0.83
C ARG A 42 -10.38 21.42 1.54
N GLU A 43 -11.66 21.44 1.24
CA GLU A 43 -12.65 22.34 1.88
C GLU A 43 -12.75 22.09 3.39
N ALA A 44 -12.77 20.82 3.82
CA ALA A 44 -12.76 20.47 5.24
C ALA A 44 -11.48 20.96 5.95
N LEU A 45 -10.33 20.80 5.31
CA LEU A 45 -9.05 21.28 5.84
C LEU A 45 -8.98 22.82 5.88
N GLU A 46 -9.46 23.52 4.84
CA GLU A 46 -9.53 24.98 4.80
C GLU A 46 -10.42 25.53 5.91
N LYS A 47 -11.57 24.89 6.14
CA LYS A 47 -12.47 25.24 7.25
C LYS A 47 -11.78 25.07 8.61
N ARG A 48 -11.03 23.97 8.81
CA ARG A 48 -10.28 23.75 10.04
C ARG A 48 -9.14 24.74 10.20
N LEU A 49 -8.42 25.03 9.12
CA LEU A 49 -7.34 26.03 9.11
C LEU A 49 -7.86 27.43 9.50
N ALA A 50 -9.04 27.81 9.02
CA ALA A 50 -9.65 29.12 9.30
C ALA A 50 -9.99 29.34 10.78
N GLN A 51 -10.10 28.31 11.61
CA GLN A 51 -10.29 28.45 13.05
C GLN A 51 -9.08 29.06 13.75
N GLY A 52 -7.86 28.86 13.22
CA GLY A 52 -6.63 29.47 13.69
C GLY A 52 -6.13 28.99 15.09
N VAL A 53 -6.77 27.94 15.66
CA VAL A 53 -6.36 27.34 16.93
C VAL A 53 -6.09 25.85 16.72
N TYR A 54 -4.86 25.43 16.96
CA TYR A 54 -4.35 24.07 16.66
C TYR A 54 -3.93 23.36 17.96
N GLY A 55 -4.88 23.24 18.91
CA GLY A 55 -4.69 22.51 20.16
C GLY A 55 -4.85 21.00 20.00
N TYR A 56 -4.85 20.28 21.12
CA TYR A 56 -5.15 18.86 21.14
C TYR A 56 -6.53 18.56 20.56
N SER A 57 -6.63 17.49 19.81
CA SER A 57 -7.87 17.06 19.17
C SER A 57 -8.31 15.69 19.68
N ILE A 58 -9.59 15.43 19.60
CA ILE A 58 -10.19 14.11 19.81
C ILE A 58 -10.76 13.59 18.48
N GLU A 59 -10.93 12.31 18.35
CA GLU A 59 -11.71 11.71 17.27
C GLU A 59 -13.20 11.90 17.59
N PRO A 60 -13.95 12.71 16.81
CA PRO A 60 -15.38 12.83 17.02
C PRO A 60 -16.09 11.51 16.65
N GLU A 61 -17.29 11.30 17.20
CA GLU A 61 -18.13 10.12 16.89
C GLU A 61 -18.28 9.89 15.38
N GLU A 62 -18.36 10.98 14.63
CA GLU A 62 -18.49 10.98 13.17
C GLU A 62 -17.31 10.33 12.46
N TRP A 63 -16.12 10.35 13.05
CA TRP A 63 -14.94 9.68 12.51
C TRP A 63 -15.17 8.16 12.44
N ALA A 64 -15.58 7.52 13.53
CA ALA A 64 -15.84 6.08 13.53
C ALA A 64 -17.02 5.72 12.62
N LYS A 65 -18.10 6.52 12.62
CA LYS A 65 -19.27 6.35 11.74
C LYS A 65 -18.89 6.40 10.26
N SER A 66 -17.99 7.30 9.87
CA SER A 66 -17.53 7.43 8.48
C SER A 66 -16.79 6.17 8.00
N TYR A 67 -15.92 5.59 8.82
CA TYR A 67 -15.25 4.31 8.54
C TYR A 67 -16.25 3.17 8.43
N VAL A 68 -17.15 3.02 9.42
CA VAL A 68 -18.15 1.94 9.44
C VAL A 68 -19.03 2.02 8.19
N SER A 69 -19.54 3.22 7.86
CA SER A 69 -20.38 3.44 6.68
C SER A 69 -19.63 3.12 5.38
N TRP A 70 -18.38 3.58 5.24
CA TRP A 70 -17.56 3.34 4.06
C TRP A 70 -17.31 1.88 3.81
N TRP A 71 -16.82 1.16 4.84
CA TRP A 71 -16.47 -0.26 4.71
C TRP A 71 -17.69 -1.15 4.49
N GLN A 72 -18.83 -0.81 5.09
CA GLN A 72 -20.07 -1.52 4.82
C GLN A 72 -20.55 -1.31 3.37
N ARG A 73 -20.57 -0.06 2.89
CA ARG A 73 -21.07 0.26 1.53
C ARG A 73 -20.18 -0.30 0.43
N ARG A 74 -18.86 -0.15 0.58
CA ARG A 74 -17.91 -0.48 -0.48
C ARG A 74 -17.42 -1.92 -0.43
N HIS A 75 -17.28 -2.47 0.74
CA HIS A 75 -16.60 -3.77 0.94
C HIS A 75 -17.46 -4.81 1.66
N GLY A 76 -18.69 -4.47 2.06
CA GLY A 76 -19.62 -5.38 2.72
C GLY A 76 -19.21 -5.77 4.15
N LEU A 77 -18.15 -5.18 4.72
CA LEU A 77 -17.69 -5.48 6.07
C LEU A 77 -18.54 -4.70 7.08
N GLN A 78 -19.27 -5.45 7.92
CA GLN A 78 -20.01 -4.88 9.04
C GLN A 78 -19.10 -4.77 10.26
N MET A 79 -18.96 -3.56 10.75
CA MET A 79 -18.16 -3.22 11.94
C MET A 79 -19.02 -2.41 12.90
N LYS A 80 -18.64 -2.40 14.17
CA LYS A 80 -19.15 -1.46 15.16
C LYS A 80 -18.14 -0.33 15.38
N GLU A 81 -18.62 0.83 15.76
CA GLU A 81 -17.77 2.01 16.02
C GLU A 81 -16.72 1.71 17.09
N GLU A 82 -17.10 1.02 18.16
CA GLU A 82 -16.18 0.61 19.23
C GLU A 82 -15.13 -0.45 18.85
N GLU A 83 -15.22 -1.03 17.64
CA GLU A 83 -14.25 -1.99 17.09
C GLU A 83 -13.07 -1.28 16.39
N LEU A 84 -13.14 0.05 16.26
CA LEU A 84 -12.11 0.89 15.64
C LEU A 84 -11.22 1.56 16.69
N VAL A 85 -9.94 1.68 16.37
CA VAL A 85 -8.94 2.40 17.14
C VAL A 85 -8.20 3.35 16.21
N PHE A 86 -8.15 4.64 16.55
CA PHE A 86 -7.37 5.61 15.79
C PHE A 86 -5.87 5.33 15.90
N VAL A 87 -5.15 5.59 14.82
CA VAL A 87 -3.69 5.59 14.77
C VAL A 87 -3.20 6.58 13.71
N THR A 88 -2.04 7.20 13.93
CA THR A 88 -1.47 8.21 13.03
C THR A 88 -1.06 7.67 11.65
N GLY A 89 -1.05 6.36 11.45
CA GLY A 89 -0.73 5.75 10.16
C GLY A 89 -0.64 4.23 10.24
N VAL A 90 -0.71 3.57 9.08
CA VAL A 90 -0.64 2.10 9.00
C VAL A 90 0.74 1.58 9.41
N VAL A 91 1.82 2.27 9.05
CA VAL A 91 3.18 1.86 9.47
C VAL A 91 3.38 1.94 10.99
N PRO A 92 2.98 3.00 11.69
CA PRO A 92 2.91 3.01 13.16
C PRO A 92 2.09 1.85 13.73
N ALA A 93 0.91 1.54 13.15
CA ALA A 93 0.07 0.42 13.59
C ALA A 93 0.79 -0.93 13.45
N ILE A 94 1.50 -1.17 12.32
CA ILE A 94 2.31 -2.37 12.11
C ILE A 94 3.39 -2.48 13.19
N SER A 95 4.12 -1.40 13.47
CA SER A 95 5.17 -1.40 14.49
C SER A 95 4.61 -1.67 15.89
N SER A 96 3.45 -1.11 16.22
CA SER A 96 2.74 -1.38 17.46
C SER A 96 2.28 -2.85 17.54
N ALA A 97 1.77 -3.42 16.45
CA ALA A 97 1.36 -4.82 16.38
C ALA A 97 2.56 -5.76 16.57
N VAL A 98 3.69 -5.49 15.90
CA VAL A 98 4.93 -6.25 16.08
C VAL A 98 5.37 -6.25 17.54
N ARG A 99 5.40 -5.09 18.20
CA ARG A 99 5.76 -5.01 19.63
C ARG A 99 4.79 -5.73 20.54
N LYS A 100 3.48 -5.65 20.23
CA LYS A 100 2.43 -6.17 21.11
C LYS A 100 2.21 -7.67 21.01
N PHE A 101 2.30 -8.20 19.80
CA PHE A 101 1.89 -9.59 19.53
C PHE A 101 3.07 -10.54 19.33
N THR A 102 4.29 -10.04 19.49
CA THR A 102 5.50 -10.84 19.43
C THR A 102 6.45 -10.49 20.57
N THR A 103 7.36 -11.40 20.91
CA THR A 103 8.44 -11.18 21.86
C THR A 103 9.74 -10.81 21.12
N PRO A 104 10.65 -9.98 21.69
CA PRO A 104 11.96 -9.73 21.11
C PRO A 104 12.72 -11.03 20.80
N GLY A 105 13.28 -11.12 19.60
CA GLY A 105 13.95 -12.32 19.09
C GLY A 105 13.06 -13.28 18.31
N GLU A 106 11.73 -13.20 18.44
CA GLU A 106 10.80 -13.98 17.63
C GLU A 106 10.81 -13.58 16.15
N LYS A 107 10.16 -14.40 15.33
CA LYS A 107 10.03 -14.21 13.89
C LYS A 107 8.65 -13.67 13.54
N VAL A 108 8.59 -12.85 12.50
CA VAL A 108 7.34 -12.34 11.92
C VAL A 108 7.27 -12.78 10.46
N ALA A 109 6.20 -13.47 10.09
CA ALA A 109 5.99 -13.94 8.73
C ALA A 109 5.57 -12.81 7.79
N VAL A 110 6.09 -12.83 6.55
CA VAL A 110 5.71 -11.92 5.46
C VAL A 110 5.70 -12.68 4.13
N MET A 111 4.78 -12.36 3.23
CA MET A 111 4.71 -12.96 1.89
C MET A 111 5.40 -12.05 0.87
N THR A 112 6.52 -12.51 0.30
CA THR A 112 7.38 -11.72 -0.60
C THR A 112 7.17 -12.05 -2.07
N PRO A 113 7.36 -11.06 -3.00
CA PRO A 113 7.76 -9.67 -2.73
C PRO A 113 6.65 -8.85 -2.06
N VAL A 114 7.03 -7.97 -1.13
CA VAL A 114 6.09 -7.17 -0.35
C VAL A 114 6.68 -5.81 0.04
N TYR A 115 5.84 -4.89 0.45
CA TYR A 115 6.21 -3.55 0.88
C TYR A 115 7.39 -3.57 1.87
N ASN A 116 8.47 -2.92 1.48
CA ASN A 116 9.76 -3.00 2.19
C ASN A 116 9.72 -2.46 3.63
N ILE A 117 8.78 -1.58 3.96
CA ILE A 117 8.67 -1.05 5.32
C ILE A 117 8.20 -2.11 6.33
N PHE A 118 7.56 -3.19 5.89
CA PHE A 118 7.27 -4.33 6.79
C PHE A 118 8.55 -4.87 7.42
N PHE A 119 9.60 -5.03 6.62
CA PHE A 119 10.91 -5.47 7.12
C PHE A 119 11.50 -4.49 8.13
N ASN A 120 11.41 -3.18 7.85
CA ASN A 120 11.88 -2.16 8.78
C ASN A 120 11.11 -2.21 10.10
N SER A 121 9.76 -2.32 10.04
CA SER A 121 8.92 -2.43 11.24
C SER A 121 9.25 -3.68 12.07
N ILE A 122 9.64 -4.79 11.43
CA ILE A 122 10.05 -6.02 12.11
C ILE A 122 11.44 -5.86 12.75
N VAL A 123 12.44 -5.49 11.94
CA VAL A 123 13.84 -5.43 12.37
C VAL A 123 14.08 -4.33 13.39
N ASN A 124 13.51 -3.13 13.18
CA ASN A 124 13.66 -2.01 14.11
C ASN A 124 13.06 -2.29 15.50
N ASN A 125 12.16 -3.26 15.58
CA ASN A 125 11.58 -3.71 16.84
C ASN A 125 12.25 -4.98 17.41
N GLY A 126 13.41 -5.38 16.88
CA GLY A 126 14.19 -6.51 17.41
C GLY A 126 13.61 -7.89 17.08
N ARG A 127 12.83 -8.02 16.01
CA ARG A 127 12.30 -9.29 15.49
C ARG A 127 12.97 -9.64 14.17
N THR A 128 12.84 -10.89 13.75
CA THR A 128 13.40 -11.38 12.49
C THR A 128 12.30 -11.63 11.47
N PRO A 129 12.36 -11.06 10.25
CA PRO A 129 11.39 -11.37 9.21
C PRO A 129 11.62 -12.78 8.65
N LEU A 130 10.57 -13.61 8.62
CA LEU A 130 10.57 -14.91 7.96
C LEU A 130 9.74 -14.83 6.70
N GLN A 131 10.36 -15.11 5.55
CA GLN A 131 9.75 -14.87 4.24
C GLN A 131 9.09 -16.13 3.70
N CYS A 132 7.83 -16.01 3.29
CA CYS A 132 7.13 -16.94 2.41
C CYS A 132 7.12 -16.32 1.02
N GLN A 133 7.80 -16.93 0.05
CA GLN A 133 7.84 -16.40 -1.31
C GLN A 133 6.59 -16.79 -2.08
N LEU A 134 5.97 -15.81 -2.76
CA LEU A 134 4.92 -16.04 -3.74
C LEU A 134 5.51 -16.76 -4.96
N ASP A 135 4.69 -17.56 -5.62
CA ASP A 135 5.07 -18.19 -6.89
C ASP A 135 4.91 -17.20 -8.04
N TYR A 136 5.98 -17.02 -8.84
CA TYR A 136 5.94 -16.26 -10.09
C TYR A 136 6.07 -17.22 -11.26
N LYS A 137 4.98 -17.41 -11.97
CA LYS A 137 4.92 -18.33 -13.11
C LYS A 137 4.10 -17.72 -14.25
N ASP A 138 4.56 -17.91 -15.47
CA ASP A 138 3.90 -17.44 -16.70
C ASP A 138 3.55 -15.93 -16.66
N GLY A 139 4.42 -15.13 -16.00
CA GLY A 139 4.26 -13.68 -15.87
C GLY A 139 3.27 -13.22 -14.82
N ALA A 140 2.75 -14.10 -13.96
CA ALA A 140 1.79 -13.77 -12.92
C ALA A 140 2.17 -14.35 -11.54
N TYR A 141 1.67 -13.71 -10.48
CA TYR A 141 1.89 -14.17 -9.10
C TYR A 141 0.70 -14.94 -8.55
N SER A 142 1.02 -15.96 -7.74
CA SER A 142 0.05 -16.74 -6.97
C SER A 142 0.59 -17.09 -5.58
N LEU A 143 -0.32 -17.52 -4.69
CA LEU A 143 0.06 -17.98 -3.34
C LEU A 143 0.79 -19.32 -3.42
N ASN A 144 1.87 -19.43 -2.64
CA ASN A 144 2.54 -20.70 -2.37
C ASN A 144 2.12 -21.19 -0.98
N PHE A 145 1.04 -21.95 -0.91
CA PHE A 145 0.52 -22.48 0.36
C PHE A 145 1.49 -23.44 1.06
N ALA A 146 2.29 -24.19 0.32
CA ALA A 146 3.29 -25.08 0.93
C ALA A 146 4.40 -24.27 1.64
N SER A 147 4.87 -23.21 1.00
CA SER A 147 5.82 -22.29 1.62
C SER A 147 5.21 -21.56 2.82
N LEU A 148 3.94 -21.13 2.72
CA LEU A 148 3.24 -20.48 3.82
C LEU A 148 3.06 -21.42 5.02
N GLU A 149 2.65 -22.67 4.80
CA GLU A 149 2.55 -23.68 5.85
C GLU A 149 3.89 -23.92 6.56
N ALA A 150 4.97 -24.04 5.79
CA ALA A 150 6.30 -24.23 6.36
C ALA A 150 6.73 -23.04 7.23
N VAL A 151 6.44 -21.82 6.81
CA VAL A 151 6.75 -20.59 7.56
C VAL A 151 5.90 -20.49 8.83
N LEU A 152 4.59 -20.72 8.74
CA LEU A 152 3.67 -20.60 9.87
C LEU A 152 3.87 -21.72 10.91
N SER A 153 4.38 -22.87 10.51
CA SER A 153 4.69 -23.98 11.43
C SER A 153 5.95 -23.77 12.28
N ASP A 154 6.77 -22.75 11.98
CA ASP A 154 7.91 -22.40 12.82
C ASP A 154 7.42 -21.90 14.19
N PRO A 155 7.80 -22.56 15.31
CA PRO A 155 7.28 -22.20 16.63
C PRO A 155 7.70 -20.82 17.14
N GLN A 156 8.62 -20.15 16.46
CA GLN A 156 9.00 -18.76 16.75
C GLN A 156 8.15 -17.72 15.99
N VAL A 157 7.22 -18.16 15.12
CA VAL A 157 6.33 -17.27 14.38
C VAL A 157 5.03 -17.11 15.14
N SER A 158 4.74 -15.91 15.60
CA SER A 158 3.49 -15.55 16.29
C SER A 158 2.64 -14.53 15.55
N LEU A 159 3.20 -13.89 14.50
CA LEU A 159 2.52 -12.86 13.71
C LEU A 159 2.83 -13.05 12.21
N LEU A 160 1.78 -12.96 11.38
CA LEU A 160 1.85 -12.78 9.94
C LEU A 160 1.43 -11.35 9.59
N ILE A 161 2.26 -10.60 8.87
CA ILE A 161 1.87 -9.33 8.26
C ILE A 161 1.46 -9.62 6.81
N LEU A 162 0.16 -9.49 6.55
CA LEU A 162 -0.46 -9.70 5.25
C LEU A 162 -0.67 -8.37 4.56
N CYS A 163 -0.30 -8.23 3.29
CA CYS A 163 -0.66 -7.11 2.44
C CYS A 163 -1.88 -7.49 1.57
N ASN A 164 -3.01 -6.84 1.76
CA ASN A 164 -4.27 -7.17 1.08
C ASN A 164 -5.03 -5.91 0.65
N PRO A 165 -4.96 -5.51 -0.62
CA PRO A 165 -4.25 -6.10 -1.77
C PRO A 165 -2.72 -6.07 -1.68
N GLN A 166 -2.07 -6.98 -2.40
CA GLN A 166 -0.62 -7.18 -2.35
C GLN A 166 0.15 -6.12 -3.17
N ASN A 167 1.02 -5.36 -2.52
CA ASN A 167 1.97 -4.44 -3.13
C ASN A 167 3.40 -5.01 -2.96
N PRO A 168 4.22 -5.12 -4.02
CA PRO A 168 4.15 -4.41 -5.30
C PRO A 168 3.44 -5.17 -6.44
N VAL A 169 3.05 -6.42 -6.28
CA VAL A 169 2.59 -7.26 -7.38
C VAL A 169 1.19 -6.90 -7.89
N GLY A 170 0.44 -6.08 -7.16
CA GLY A 170 -0.88 -5.61 -7.56
C GLY A 170 -1.96 -6.71 -7.57
N LYS A 171 -1.84 -7.70 -6.68
CA LYS A 171 -2.74 -8.86 -6.63
C LYS A 171 -3.83 -8.69 -5.57
N ILE A 172 -5.06 -9.01 -5.94
CA ILE A 172 -6.19 -9.19 -5.02
C ILE A 172 -6.31 -10.69 -4.70
N TRP A 173 -6.40 -11.04 -3.42
CA TRP A 173 -6.60 -12.42 -2.98
C TRP A 173 -8.10 -12.74 -2.97
N SER A 174 -8.48 -13.92 -3.43
CA SER A 174 -9.86 -14.39 -3.37
C SER A 174 -10.30 -14.66 -1.93
N LYS A 175 -11.62 -14.73 -1.72
CA LYS A 175 -12.20 -15.08 -0.41
C LYS A 175 -11.70 -16.43 0.10
N GLU A 176 -11.58 -17.39 -0.80
CA GLU A 176 -11.11 -18.76 -0.52
C GLU A 176 -9.62 -18.78 -0.14
N GLU A 177 -8.81 -18.00 -0.87
CA GLU A 177 -7.39 -17.84 -0.55
C GLU A 177 -7.20 -17.19 0.83
N LEU A 178 -7.93 -16.11 1.12
CA LEU A 178 -7.88 -15.43 2.42
C LEU A 178 -8.39 -16.32 3.57
N ALA A 179 -9.45 -17.09 3.36
CA ALA A 179 -9.95 -18.05 4.34
C ALA A 179 -8.90 -19.15 4.62
N THR A 180 -8.22 -19.63 3.58
CA THR A 180 -7.16 -20.63 3.71
C THR A 180 -5.96 -20.07 4.49
N ILE A 181 -5.52 -18.85 4.20
CA ILE A 181 -4.46 -18.18 4.98
C ILE A 181 -4.87 -18.09 6.46
N GLY A 182 -6.10 -17.67 6.74
CA GLY A 182 -6.59 -17.54 8.11
C GLY A 182 -6.65 -18.87 8.86
N ALA A 183 -7.15 -19.93 8.22
CA ALA A 183 -7.19 -21.27 8.80
C ALA A 183 -5.79 -21.82 9.09
N MET A 184 -4.83 -21.62 8.17
CA MET A 184 -3.42 -21.99 8.39
C MET A 184 -2.80 -21.21 9.55
N ALA A 185 -3.00 -19.90 9.60
CA ALA A 185 -2.52 -19.05 10.69
C ALA A 185 -3.11 -19.51 12.05
N ARG A 186 -4.41 -19.75 12.10
CA ARG A 186 -5.10 -20.23 13.30
C ARG A 186 -4.59 -21.58 13.77
N LYS A 187 -4.40 -22.52 12.85
CA LYS A 187 -3.86 -23.87 13.11
C LYS A 187 -2.54 -23.80 13.87
N HIS A 188 -1.67 -22.84 13.52
CA HIS A 188 -0.35 -22.66 14.12
C HIS A 188 -0.30 -21.62 15.25
N GLY A 189 -1.46 -21.08 15.66
CA GLY A 189 -1.52 -20.05 16.71
C GLY A 189 -0.94 -18.69 16.30
N VAL A 190 -0.84 -18.42 15.00
CA VAL A 190 -0.31 -17.18 14.44
C VAL A 190 -1.44 -16.16 14.28
N LEU A 191 -1.25 -14.94 14.77
CA LEU A 191 -2.15 -13.81 14.52
C LEU A 191 -1.88 -13.21 13.13
N VAL A 192 -2.93 -12.74 12.46
CA VAL A 192 -2.78 -12.01 11.19
C VAL A 192 -2.96 -10.52 11.42
N PHE A 193 -1.96 -9.73 11.05
CA PHE A 193 -2.11 -8.29 10.85
C PHE A 193 -2.30 -8.02 9.35
N SER A 194 -3.49 -7.59 8.96
CA SER A 194 -3.84 -7.31 7.56
C SER A 194 -3.68 -5.82 7.26
N ASP A 195 -2.71 -5.47 6.41
CA ASP A 195 -2.58 -4.12 5.86
C ASP A 195 -3.45 -3.99 4.62
N GLU A 196 -4.55 -3.25 4.75
CA GLU A 196 -5.57 -3.10 3.72
C GLU A 196 -5.63 -1.66 3.15
N ILE A 197 -4.52 -0.93 3.25
CA ILE A 197 -4.43 0.47 2.82
C ILE A 197 -4.69 0.70 1.31
N HIS A 198 -4.57 -0.35 0.50
CA HIS A 198 -4.81 -0.29 -0.95
C HIS A 198 -6.20 -0.78 -1.39
N CYS A 199 -7.08 -1.15 -0.46
CA CYS A 199 -8.36 -1.80 -0.72
C CYS A 199 -9.29 -1.05 -1.70
N ASP A 200 -9.27 0.28 -1.67
CA ASP A 200 -10.11 1.14 -2.52
C ASP A 200 -9.54 1.40 -3.92
N LEU A 201 -8.33 0.92 -4.21
CA LEU A 201 -7.61 1.17 -5.46
C LEU A 201 -7.64 -0.05 -6.40
N THR A 202 -8.81 -0.69 -6.49
CA THR A 202 -9.02 -1.83 -7.39
C THR A 202 -9.30 -1.36 -8.82
N ASP A 203 -8.89 -2.15 -9.80
CA ASP A 203 -9.21 -1.91 -11.21
C ASP A 203 -10.71 -2.14 -11.47
N PRO A 204 -11.32 -1.52 -12.50
CA PRO A 204 -12.70 -1.74 -12.85
C PRO A 204 -13.03 -3.24 -13.04
N GLY A 205 -14.12 -3.69 -12.40
CA GLY A 205 -14.56 -5.08 -12.45
C GLY A 205 -13.77 -6.04 -11.54
N LYS A 206 -12.84 -5.53 -10.73
CA LYS A 206 -12.11 -6.31 -9.72
C LYS A 206 -12.70 -6.06 -8.34
N GLU A 207 -12.97 -7.13 -7.61
CA GLU A 207 -13.55 -7.09 -6.26
C GLU A 207 -12.48 -7.43 -5.22
N TYR A 208 -12.31 -6.52 -4.29
CA TYR A 208 -11.49 -6.75 -3.10
C TYR A 208 -12.35 -7.34 -1.99
N VAL A 209 -11.76 -8.27 -1.23
CA VAL A 209 -12.40 -8.87 -0.06
C VAL A 209 -11.58 -8.51 1.20
N PRO A 210 -12.19 -7.88 2.22
CA PRO A 210 -11.55 -7.69 3.51
C PRO A 210 -11.13 -9.03 4.13
N PHE A 211 -9.94 -9.11 4.71
CA PHE A 211 -9.47 -10.35 5.34
C PHE A 211 -10.44 -10.85 6.42
N ALA A 212 -10.96 -9.93 7.22
CA ALA A 212 -11.92 -10.25 8.29
C ALA A 212 -13.28 -10.75 7.77
N LEU A 213 -13.63 -10.49 6.49
CA LEU A 213 -14.88 -10.93 5.87
C LEU A 213 -14.76 -12.34 5.26
N ALA A 214 -13.55 -12.84 5.07
CA ALA A 214 -13.36 -14.14 4.41
C ALA A 214 -13.90 -15.31 5.24
N SER A 215 -13.77 -15.26 6.55
CA SER A 215 -14.38 -16.23 7.49
C SER A 215 -14.52 -15.63 8.89
N GLU A 216 -15.35 -16.24 9.75
CA GLU A 216 -15.45 -15.84 11.17
C GLU A 216 -14.12 -16.09 11.91
N GLU A 217 -13.38 -17.11 11.52
CA GLU A 217 -12.06 -17.40 12.07
C GLU A 217 -11.06 -16.27 11.75
N ASN A 218 -11.06 -15.79 10.51
CA ASN A 218 -10.27 -14.63 10.11
C ASN A 218 -10.65 -13.39 10.92
N ARG A 219 -11.96 -13.14 11.07
CA ARG A 219 -12.50 -12.01 11.81
C ARG A 219 -12.02 -12.00 13.27
N MET A 220 -11.97 -13.16 13.92
CA MET A 220 -11.61 -13.28 15.32
C MET A 220 -10.10 -13.43 15.58
N ASN A 221 -9.30 -13.73 14.56
CA ASN A 221 -7.86 -13.94 14.65
C ASN A 221 -7.06 -12.90 13.82
N SER A 222 -7.62 -11.71 13.65
CA SER A 222 -6.91 -10.64 12.92
C SER A 222 -7.04 -9.27 13.55
N VAL A 223 -6.10 -8.42 13.14
CA VAL A 223 -6.10 -6.98 13.33
C VAL A 223 -5.91 -6.37 11.95
N THR A 224 -6.82 -5.51 11.52
CA THR A 224 -6.80 -4.90 10.17
C THR A 224 -6.46 -3.43 10.25
N ALA A 225 -5.48 -2.97 9.47
CA ALA A 225 -5.19 -1.55 9.31
C ALA A 225 -5.85 -1.00 8.04
N MET A 226 -6.51 0.14 8.17
CA MET A 226 -7.26 0.80 7.11
C MET A 226 -7.05 2.31 7.14
N ALA A 227 -7.01 2.95 5.98
CA ALA A 227 -6.78 4.39 5.91
C ALA A 227 -7.25 4.99 4.59
N PRO A 228 -7.73 6.25 4.58
CA PRO A 228 -8.05 6.98 3.35
C PRO A 228 -6.79 7.49 2.63
N THR A 229 -5.62 7.34 3.22
CA THR A 229 -4.41 8.08 2.85
C THR A 229 -3.85 7.73 1.48
N LYS A 230 -4.03 6.49 1.01
CA LYS A 230 -3.59 6.08 -0.34
C LYS A 230 -4.62 6.39 -1.40
N CYS A 231 -5.89 6.05 -1.17
CA CYS A 231 -6.94 6.25 -2.18
C CYS A 231 -7.30 7.73 -2.40
N PHE A 232 -7.09 8.59 -1.40
CA PHE A 232 -7.36 10.03 -1.51
C PHE A 232 -6.11 10.92 -1.55
N ASN A 233 -4.91 10.32 -1.66
CA ASN A 233 -3.64 11.06 -1.75
C ASN A 233 -3.38 12.02 -0.58
N ILE A 234 -3.65 11.60 0.64
CA ILE A 234 -3.49 12.41 1.86
C ILE A 234 -2.54 11.77 2.90
N ALA A 235 -1.51 11.07 2.43
CA ALA A 235 -0.56 10.38 3.31
C ALA A 235 0.12 11.32 4.34
N GLY A 236 0.37 12.58 3.97
CA GLY A 236 0.95 13.60 4.86
C GLY A 236 0.02 14.06 5.99
N ILE A 237 -1.28 13.76 5.93
CA ILE A 237 -2.25 14.09 6.99
C ILE A 237 -2.12 13.11 8.19
N GLN A 238 -1.56 11.92 7.98
CA GLN A 238 -1.31 10.96 9.06
C GLN A 238 -2.59 10.55 9.82
N THR A 239 -3.50 9.90 9.12
CA THR A 239 -4.76 9.38 9.66
C THR A 239 -5.00 7.95 9.20
N ALA A 240 -5.29 7.05 10.14
CA ALA A 240 -5.62 5.66 9.90
C ALA A 240 -6.46 5.09 11.04
N ALA A 241 -7.04 3.92 10.82
CA ALA A 241 -7.71 3.14 11.85
C ALA A 241 -7.17 1.72 11.90
N VAL A 242 -7.24 1.13 13.07
CA VAL A 242 -7.08 -0.30 13.29
C VAL A 242 -8.44 -0.88 13.67
N TYR A 243 -8.88 -1.90 12.95
CA TYR A 243 -10.08 -2.67 13.24
C TYR A 243 -9.72 -4.01 13.89
N ALA A 244 -10.43 -4.38 14.94
CA ALA A 244 -10.34 -5.70 15.57
C ALA A 244 -11.69 -6.09 16.20
N ALA A 245 -12.37 -7.07 15.62
CA ALA A 245 -13.64 -7.61 16.16
C ALA A 245 -13.43 -8.28 17.52
N ASN A 246 -12.32 -9.01 17.68
CA ASN A 246 -11.98 -9.66 18.93
C ASN A 246 -11.62 -8.61 20.02
N PRO A 247 -12.41 -8.52 21.11
CA PRO A 247 -12.21 -7.48 22.13
C PRO A 247 -10.87 -7.59 22.86
N VAL A 248 -10.30 -8.79 22.97
CA VAL A 248 -8.99 -9.00 23.60
C VAL A 248 -7.87 -8.47 22.70
N LEU A 249 -7.93 -8.76 21.41
CA LEU A 249 -6.96 -8.23 20.44
C LEU A 249 -7.09 -6.72 20.34
N ARG A 250 -8.32 -6.19 20.28
CA ARG A 250 -8.59 -4.76 20.25
C ARG A 250 -8.01 -4.04 21.46
N HIS A 251 -8.24 -4.55 22.67
CA HIS A 251 -7.68 -3.96 23.88
C HIS A 251 -6.14 -4.00 23.86
N LYS A 252 -5.55 -5.10 23.43
CA LYS A 252 -4.09 -5.24 23.34
C LYS A 252 -3.47 -4.24 22.39
N ILE A 253 -4.02 -4.11 21.17
CA ILE A 253 -3.46 -3.18 20.17
C ILE A 253 -3.70 -1.71 20.59
N TRP A 254 -4.88 -1.38 21.11
CA TRP A 254 -5.17 -0.06 21.66
C TRP A 254 -4.16 0.36 22.73
N ARG A 255 -3.89 -0.53 23.72
CA ARG A 255 -2.88 -0.27 24.76
C ARG A 255 -1.49 -0.04 24.18
N GLN A 256 -1.12 -0.77 23.13
CA GLN A 256 0.19 -0.60 22.51
C GLN A 256 0.28 0.71 21.74
N ILE A 257 -0.73 1.06 20.96
CA ILE A 257 -0.82 2.33 20.22
C ILE A 257 -0.67 3.53 21.19
N ASN A 258 -1.31 3.46 22.35
CA ASN A 258 -1.14 4.45 23.41
C ASN A 258 0.30 4.47 23.98
N THR A 259 0.87 3.30 24.25
CA THR A 259 2.25 3.20 24.78
C THR A 259 3.28 3.75 23.80
N ASP A 260 3.01 3.63 22.51
CA ASP A 260 3.87 4.11 21.43
C ASP A 260 3.65 5.59 21.09
N GLU A 261 2.68 6.27 21.77
CA GLU A 261 2.32 7.67 21.55
C GLU A 261 1.90 7.98 20.09
N VAL A 262 1.21 7.03 19.45
CA VAL A 262 0.72 7.15 18.06
C VAL A 262 -0.81 7.08 17.95
N GLY A 263 -1.49 7.20 19.07
CA GLY A 263 -2.96 7.15 19.18
C GLY A 263 -3.64 8.51 19.15
N GLU A 264 -2.91 9.60 19.08
CA GLU A 264 -3.47 10.96 19.06
C GLU A 264 -3.30 11.60 17.68
N GLY A 265 -4.42 12.01 17.07
CA GLY A 265 -4.44 12.64 15.76
C GLY A 265 -4.01 14.11 15.80
N ASN A 266 -3.35 14.57 14.73
CA ASN A 266 -3.20 16.00 14.50
C ASN A 266 -4.56 16.64 14.17
N VAL A 267 -4.66 17.97 14.25
CA VAL A 267 -5.92 18.72 14.13
C VAL A 267 -6.68 18.53 12.82
N PHE A 268 -6.04 17.99 11.78
CA PHE A 268 -6.61 17.78 10.45
C PHE A 268 -7.01 16.32 10.20
N ALA A 269 -6.54 15.40 11.03
CA ALA A 269 -6.64 13.96 10.79
C ALA A 269 -8.08 13.44 10.70
N ALA A 270 -8.92 13.81 11.65
CA ALA A 270 -10.31 13.38 11.69
C ALA A 270 -11.14 14.05 10.59
N ASP A 271 -11.01 15.38 10.40
CA ASP A 271 -11.77 16.13 9.39
C ASP A 271 -11.47 15.62 7.98
N ALA A 272 -10.20 15.30 7.68
CA ALA A 272 -9.81 14.76 6.39
C ALA A 272 -10.41 13.36 6.14
N ALA A 273 -10.38 12.47 7.14
CA ALA A 273 -10.93 11.12 7.01
C ALA A 273 -12.46 11.14 6.86
N ILE A 274 -13.16 11.95 7.63
CA ILE A 274 -14.61 12.12 7.57
C ILE A 274 -15.03 12.63 6.20
N ALA A 275 -14.41 13.71 5.70
CA ALA A 275 -14.71 14.26 4.38
C ALA A 275 -14.41 13.25 3.25
N ALA A 276 -13.29 12.52 3.35
CA ALA A 276 -12.91 11.50 2.39
C ALA A 276 -13.99 10.41 2.27
N PHE A 277 -14.41 9.83 3.39
CA PHE A 277 -15.34 8.69 3.37
C PHE A 277 -16.81 9.08 3.19
N ASN A 278 -17.23 10.28 3.61
CA ASN A 278 -18.60 10.72 3.46
C ASN A 278 -18.88 11.32 2.08
N GLU A 279 -17.90 12.01 1.47
CA GLU A 279 -18.14 12.83 0.27
C GLU A 279 -17.16 12.54 -0.88
N GLY A 280 -16.04 11.84 -0.62
CA GLY A 280 -14.97 11.65 -1.59
C GLY A 280 -15.21 10.58 -2.66
N GLU A 281 -16.25 9.76 -2.54
CA GLU A 281 -16.49 8.61 -3.42
C GLU A 281 -16.57 8.96 -4.91
N PRO A 282 -17.25 10.03 -5.35
CA PRO A 282 -17.31 10.40 -6.78
C PRO A 282 -15.92 10.73 -7.35
N TRP A 283 -15.08 11.43 -6.57
CA TRP A 283 -13.71 11.74 -6.97
C TRP A 283 -12.86 10.47 -7.08
N LEU A 284 -12.99 9.54 -6.12
CA LEU A 284 -12.26 8.29 -6.11
C LEU A 284 -12.61 7.41 -7.33
N GLU A 285 -13.89 7.34 -7.70
CA GLU A 285 -14.29 6.53 -8.87
C GLU A 285 -13.72 7.08 -10.17
N GLU A 286 -13.71 8.40 -10.37
CA GLU A 286 -13.06 9.03 -11.53
C GLU A 286 -11.54 8.83 -11.50
N LEU A 287 -10.91 8.93 -10.32
CA LEU A 287 -9.48 8.65 -10.14
C LEU A 287 -9.13 7.20 -10.52
N ARG A 288 -9.92 6.23 -10.04
CA ARG A 288 -9.72 4.82 -10.37
C ARG A 288 -9.79 4.55 -11.87
N ALA A 289 -10.77 5.15 -12.54
CA ALA A 289 -10.90 5.07 -14.00
C ALA A 289 -9.67 5.67 -14.70
N TYR A 290 -9.21 6.84 -14.28
CA TYR A 290 -8.03 7.49 -14.83
C TYR A 290 -6.73 6.69 -14.61
N ILE A 291 -6.54 6.16 -13.42
CA ILE A 291 -5.39 5.27 -13.11
C ILE A 291 -5.45 4.01 -13.98
N TYR A 292 -6.61 3.42 -14.15
CA TYR A 292 -6.79 2.25 -15.00
C TYR A 292 -6.40 2.55 -16.47
N GLU A 293 -6.83 3.68 -17.02
CA GLU A 293 -6.42 4.13 -18.35
C GLU A 293 -4.90 4.31 -18.45
N ASN A 294 -4.26 4.86 -17.42
CA ASN A 294 -2.81 4.98 -17.35
C ASN A 294 -2.13 3.60 -17.34
N LYS A 295 -2.66 2.63 -16.58
CA LYS A 295 -2.16 1.25 -16.58
C LYS A 295 -2.30 0.59 -17.97
N GLN A 296 -3.45 0.76 -18.64
CA GLN A 296 -3.65 0.24 -20.01
C GLN A 296 -2.66 0.85 -20.98
N TYR A 297 -2.39 2.14 -20.88
CA TYR A 297 -1.37 2.81 -21.69
C TYR A 297 0.02 2.21 -21.47
N VAL A 298 0.41 1.93 -20.22
CA VAL A 298 1.69 1.26 -19.91
C VAL A 298 1.74 -0.14 -20.53
N TYR A 299 0.68 -0.94 -20.40
CA TYR A 299 0.64 -2.28 -20.99
C TYR A 299 0.83 -2.24 -22.50
N GLN A 300 0.13 -1.30 -23.17
CA GLN A 300 0.27 -1.12 -24.61
C GLN A 300 1.69 -0.65 -24.97
N PHE A 301 2.21 0.36 -24.31
CA PHE A 301 3.55 0.90 -24.55
C PHE A 301 4.64 -0.18 -24.37
N VAL A 302 4.58 -0.94 -23.30
CA VAL A 302 5.53 -2.03 -23.01
C VAL A 302 5.46 -3.09 -24.12
N LYS A 303 4.27 -3.52 -24.49
CA LYS A 303 4.08 -4.51 -25.57
C LYS A 303 4.66 -4.07 -26.92
N GLU A 304 4.47 -2.79 -27.26
CA GLU A 304 4.87 -2.25 -28.58
C GLU A 304 6.33 -1.76 -28.61
N GLN A 305 6.79 -1.16 -27.53
CA GLN A 305 8.05 -0.43 -27.52
C GLN A 305 9.15 -1.09 -26.67
N LEU A 306 8.80 -2.00 -25.76
CA LEU A 306 9.73 -2.66 -24.84
C LEU A 306 9.47 -4.18 -24.77
N PRO A 307 9.60 -4.91 -25.88
CA PRO A 307 9.16 -6.32 -25.98
C PRO A 307 9.90 -7.30 -25.05
N LYS A 308 11.02 -6.88 -24.45
CA LYS A 308 11.76 -7.66 -23.45
C LYS A 308 11.37 -7.32 -21.99
N VAL A 309 10.51 -6.33 -21.77
CA VAL A 309 9.89 -6.04 -20.47
C VAL A 309 8.55 -6.75 -20.41
N HIS A 310 8.25 -7.36 -19.27
CA HIS A 310 6.91 -7.86 -19.01
C HIS A 310 6.26 -7.04 -17.90
N ALA A 311 5.21 -6.29 -18.22
CA ALA A 311 4.40 -5.63 -17.21
C ALA A 311 3.45 -6.65 -16.57
N VAL A 312 3.68 -6.98 -15.30
CA VAL A 312 2.90 -7.98 -14.58
C VAL A 312 1.43 -7.56 -14.55
N PRO A 313 0.48 -8.44 -14.93
CA PRO A 313 -0.94 -8.16 -14.82
C PRO A 313 -1.34 -7.87 -13.36
N GLN A 314 -2.06 -6.78 -13.15
CA GLN A 314 -2.46 -6.33 -11.84
C GLN A 314 -3.97 -6.14 -11.75
N ASP A 315 -4.52 -6.38 -10.55
CA ASP A 315 -5.93 -6.21 -10.23
C ASP A 315 -6.21 -4.90 -9.48
N CYS A 316 -5.15 -4.23 -9.00
CA CYS A 316 -5.28 -3.06 -8.11
C CYS A 316 -4.02 -2.21 -8.08
N THR A 317 -4.05 -1.14 -7.31
CA THR A 317 -3.01 -0.13 -7.07
C THR A 317 -2.67 0.71 -8.31
N TYR A 318 -1.86 1.75 -8.07
CA TYR A 318 -1.25 2.58 -9.12
C TYR A 318 0.26 2.33 -9.25
N LEU A 319 0.73 1.17 -8.73
CA LEU A 319 2.14 0.83 -8.64
C LEU A 319 2.41 -0.38 -9.54
N MET A 320 2.81 -0.13 -10.78
CA MET A 320 3.04 -1.18 -11.74
C MET A 320 4.35 -1.91 -11.49
N TRP A 321 4.32 -3.23 -11.61
CA TRP A 321 5.44 -4.13 -11.42
C TRP A 321 5.96 -4.63 -12.77
N LEU A 322 7.18 -4.26 -13.11
CA LEU A 322 7.78 -4.50 -14.42
C LEU A 322 8.90 -5.52 -14.29
N ASP A 323 8.74 -6.69 -14.90
CA ASP A 323 9.79 -7.68 -15.04
C ASP A 323 10.81 -7.18 -16.08
N VAL A 324 12.01 -6.92 -15.63
CA VAL A 324 13.11 -6.38 -16.43
C VAL A 324 14.32 -7.31 -16.46
N ARG A 325 14.14 -8.59 -16.09
CA ARG A 325 15.25 -9.57 -16.00
C ARG A 325 16.09 -9.66 -17.27
N ALA A 326 15.49 -9.42 -18.43
CA ALA A 326 16.20 -9.43 -19.72
C ALA A 326 17.21 -8.27 -19.89
N TYR A 327 17.15 -7.27 -19.00
CA TYR A 327 18.06 -6.11 -19.02
C TYR A 327 19.03 -6.11 -17.83
N ILE A 328 18.97 -7.12 -16.98
CA ILE A 328 19.87 -7.28 -15.82
C ILE A 328 21.00 -8.23 -16.26
N GLY A 329 22.20 -7.71 -16.32
CA GLY A 329 23.40 -8.47 -16.69
C GLY A 329 23.85 -9.43 -15.59
N GLU A 330 24.82 -10.29 -15.92
CA GLU A 330 25.42 -11.19 -14.93
C GLU A 330 26.05 -10.43 -13.76
N GLY A 331 25.66 -10.78 -12.54
CA GLY A 331 26.14 -10.12 -11.33
C GLY A 331 25.52 -8.75 -11.02
N GLU A 332 24.62 -8.26 -11.89
CA GLU A 332 23.89 -7.03 -11.68
C GLU A 332 22.60 -7.26 -10.88
N THR A 333 21.97 -6.18 -10.45
CA THR A 333 20.74 -6.17 -9.67
C THR A 333 19.76 -5.14 -10.22
N SER A 334 18.47 -5.28 -9.92
CA SER A 334 17.48 -4.23 -10.25
C SER A 334 17.83 -2.88 -9.64
N LYS A 335 18.60 -2.83 -8.55
CA LYS A 335 19.11 -1.57 -7.98
C LYS A 335 20.13 -0.91 -8.90
N GLY A 336 21.07 -1.69 -9.45
CA GLY A 336 22.05 -1.19 -10.42
C GLY A 336 21.37 -0.66 -11.67
N LEU A 337 20.45 -1.46 -12.25
CA LEU A 337 19.66 -1.06 -13.41
C LEU A 337 18.87 0.23 -13.17
N ALA A 338 18.14 0.32 -12.04
CA ALA A 338 17.38 1.54 -11.70
C ALA A 338 18.28 2.78 -11.56
N GLN A 339 19.48 2.62 -10.99
CA GLN A 339 20.45 3.69 -10.85
C GLN A 339 20.98 4.14 -12.22
N ARG A 340 21.34 3.22 -13.11
CA ARG A 340 21.78 3.55 -14.48
C ARG A 340 20.70 4.31 -15.26
N ILE A 341 19.44 3.83 -15.21
CA ILE A 341 18.31 4.53 -15.83
C ILE A 341 18.21 5.96 -15.31
N ARG A 342 18.29 6.14 -13.98
CA ARG A 342 18.22 7.46 -13.34
C ARG A 342 19.37 8.37 -13.77
N GLU A 343 20.60 7.90 -13.75
CA GLU A 343 21.79 8.68 -14.13
C GLU A 343 21.73 9.12 -15.60
N LYS A 344 21.24 8.26 -16.47
CA LYS A 344 21.21 8.48 -17.91
C LYS A 344 20.03 9.33 -18.38
N THR A 345 18.87 9.13 -17.80
CA THR A 345 17.61 9.73 -18.28
C THR A 345 16.92 10.64 -17.27
N GLY A 346 17.38 10.64 -16.01
CA GLY A 346 16.72 11.31 -14.91
C GLY A 346 15.46 10.62 -14.41
N LEU A 347 15.06 9.45 -14.95
CA LEU A 347 13.89 8.72 -14.47
C LEU A 347 14.21 8.00 -13.16
N TYR A 348 13.50 8.37 -12.10
CA TYR A 348 13.68 7.74 -10.79
C TYR A 348 12.55 6.75 -10.48
N LEU A 349 12.88 5.45 -10.53
CA LEU A 349 12.00 4.33 -10.22
C LEU A 349 12.40 3.64 -8.91
N SER A 350 11.45 2.90 -8.31
CA SER A 350 11.82 1.97 -7.23
C SER A 350 12.44 0.71 -7.81
N ASN A 351 13.62 0.34 -7.31
CA ASN A 351 14.20 -0.97 -7.61
C ASN A 351 13.46 -2.08 -6.89
N GLY A 352 13.32 -3.24 -7.51
CA GLY A 352 12.54 -4.33 -6.96
C GLY A 352 13.23 -5.07 -5.81
N ARG A 353 14.57 -5.02 -5.73
CA ARG A 353 15.37 -5.67 -4.67
C ARG A 353 14.89 -5.31 -3.26
N GLN A 354 14.42 -4.08 -3.05
CA GLN A 354 13.94 -3.64 -1.73
C GLN A 354 12.69 -4.39 -1.25
N TYR A 355 11.91 -5.00 -2.16
CA TYR A 355 10.70 -5.76 -1.84
C TYR A 355 10.97 -7.23 -1.52
N ARG A 356 12.24 -7.66 -1.61
CA ARG A 356 12.70 -9.05 -1.35
C ARG A 356 12.06 -10.07 -2.30
N GLY A 357 12.13 -11.36 -1.94
CA GLY A 357 11.72 -12.44 -2.82
C GLY A 357 12.48 -12.42 -4.13
N ASP A 358 11.77 -12.53 -5.25
CA ASP A 358 12.31 -12.43 -6.61
C ASP A 358 12.43 -10.99 -7.14
N GLY A 359 12.21 -10.00 -6.29
CA GLY A 359 12.18 -8.57 -6.64
C GLY A 359 13.42 -8.06 -7.38
N ASP A 360 14.55 -8.74 -7.27
CA ASP A 360 15.79 -8.33 -7.96
C ASP A 360 15.70 -8.41 -9.50
N SER A 361 14.63 -8.97 -10.03
CA SER A 361 14.33 -8.99 -11.46
C SER A 361 13.34 -7.90 -11.92
N PHE A 362 12.95 -6.98 -11.02
CA PHE A 362 11.83 -6.08 -11.28
C PHE A 362 12.14 -4.62 -10.97
N LEU A 363 11.35 -3.73 -11.60
CA LEU A 363 11.23 -2.32 -11.24
C LEU A 363 9.77 -2.00 -10.92
N ARG A 364 9.54 -1.04 -9.99
CA ARG A 364 8.19 -0.54 -9.70
C ARG A 364 8.02 0.88 -10.21
N LEU A 365 6.99 1.07 -11.02
CA LEU A 365 6.60 2.33 -11.64
C LEU A 365 5.29 2.84 -11.02
N ASN A 366 5.27 4.07 -10.50
CA ASN A 366 4.06 4.76 -10.07
C ASN A 366 3.40 5.45 -11.26
N VAL A 367 2.14 5.09 -11.56
CA VAL A 367 1.36 5.66 -12.69
C VAL A 367 0.27 6.64 -12.26
N ALA A 368 0.21 7.00 -10.96
CA ALA A 368 -0.72 8.00 -10.45
C ALA A 368 -0.18 9.43 -10.67
N CYS A 369 -0.12 9.80 -11.94
CA CYS A 369 0.32 11.12 -12.41
C CYS A 369 -0.44 11.51 -13.69
N PRO A 370 -0.44 12.79 -14.09
CA PRO A 370 -1.00 13.22 -15.38
C PRO A 370 -0.43 12.41 -16.55
N ARG A 371 -1.25 12.19 -17.59
CA ARG A 371 -0.87 11.39 -18.77
C ARG A 371 0.44 11.88 -19.41
N VAL A 372 0.63 13.18 -19.54
CA VAL A 372 1.85 13.76 -20.11
C VAL A 372 3.11 13.39 -19.30
N THR A 373 2.98 13.33 -17.98
CA THR A 373 4.08 12.91 -17.08
C THR A 373 4.37 11.41 -17.24
N LEU A 374 3.34 10.60 -17.40
CA LEU A 374 3.49 9.15 -17.65
C LEU A 374 4.18 8.89 -18.99
N GLU A 375 3.76 9.57 -20.04
CA GLU A 375 4.35 9.47 -21.39
C GLU A 375 5.83 9.81 -21.38
N GLU A 376 6.20 10.91 -20.74
CA GLU A 376 7.61 11.32 -20.57
C GLU A 376 8.39 10.27 -19.76
N GLY A 377 7.81 9.72 -18.69
CA GLY A 377 8.44 8.67 -17.89
C GLY A 377 8.71 7.40 -18.69
N LEU A 378 7.77 6.97 -19.53
CA LEU A 378 7.92 5.78 -20.38
C LEU A 378 8.95 5.98 -21.49
N LEU A 379 9.02 7.18 -22.08
CA LEU A 379 10.06 7.51 -23.07
C LEU A 379 11.45 7.49 -22.43
N ARG A 380 11.58 8.02 -21.21
CA ARG A 380 12.84 7.96 -20.45
C ARG A 380 13.20 6.51 -20.06
N LEU A 381 12.21 5.68 -19.69
CA LEU A 381 12.44 4.26 -19.44
C LEU A 381 12.95 3.55 -20.68
N LYS A 382 12.31 3.75 -21.85
CA LYS A 382 12.74 3.20 -23.13
C LYS A 382 14.19 3.59 -23.44
N LYS A 383 14.51 4.89 -23.38
CA LYS A 383 15.85 5.38 -23.60
C LYS A 383 16.87 4.79 -22.63
N GLY A 384 16.49 4.61 -21.35
CA GLY A 384 17.36 3.99 -20.33
C GLY A 384 17.67 2.53 -20.57
N LEU A 385 16.71 1.79 -21.17
CA LEU A 385 16.85 0.35 -21.45
C LEU A 385 17.48 0.03 -22.79
N GLU A 386 17.26 0.82 -23.85
CA GLU A 386 17.71 0.52 -25.23
C GLU A 386 19.21 0.72 -25.48
N GLU A 387 19.88 1.66 -24.80
CA GLU A 387 21.27 2.00 -25.09
C GLU A 387 22.32 0.96 -24.61
N GLU A 388 21.89 -0.17 -24.05
CA GLU A 388 22.79 -1.24 -23.60
C GLU A 388 22.74 -2.51 -24.44
N LEU A 389 21.96 -2.49 -25.51
CA LEU A 389 21.84 -3.60 -26.45
C LEU A 389 22.65 -3.36 -27.74
N SER A 390 23.45 -2.26 -27.83
CA SER A 390 24.30 -1.95 -28.98
C SER A 390 25.75 -2.36 -28.77
#